data_eadf1ab078eb6d1c7066f3c7039ded0e
#
_entry.id   eadf1ab078eb6d1c7066f3c7039ded0e
#
_cell.length_a   1.000
_cell.length_b   1.000
_cell.length_c   1.000
_cell.angle_alpha   90.00
_cell.angle_beta   90.00
_cell.angle_gamma   90.00
#
_symmetry.space_group_name_H-M   'P 1'
#
loop_
_entity.id
_entity.type
_entity.pdbx_description
1 polymer ?
#
loop_
_entity_poly.entity_id
_entity_poly.type
_entity_poly.pdbx_seq_one_letter_code
_entity_poly.pdbx_strand_id
1 'polypeptide(L)'
;MRFVDIKPILISLLLFPAVVFADDFELLCQGEEAKYLEEDQNSKEVTTKVIGIQLYEEGMRIDGEWFDNKSDLTEDYLLERSYVKSKDKIIAARNFSTNALIADREIKTIKIDKVEINILTNNILWTHAFNRVDKTNIDENTIYAFRKNFTGICK
;
A
#
# COMPACT_ATOMS: atom_id res chain seq x y z
N MET A 1 30.64 -38.24 62.89
CA MET A 1 30.07 -36.99 62.40
C MET A 1 30.69 -36.65 61.07
N ARG A 2 29.99 -36.81 59.94
CA ARG A 2 30.45 -36.42 58.63
C ARG A 2 29.69 -35.17 58.21
N PHE A 3 30.41 -34.08 58.01
CA PHE A 3 29.86 -32.85 57.45
C PHE A 3 29.73 -33.01 55.92
N VAL A 4 28.51 -32.77 55.43
CA VAL A 4 28.18 -32.78 54.03
C VAL A 4 28.37 -31.34 53.53
N ASP A 5 29.38 -31.11 52.68
CA ASP A 5 29.59 -29.82 51.98
C ASP A 5 28.51 -29.62 50.93
N ILE A 6 27.62 -28.69 51.13
CA ILE A 6 26.64 -28.21 50.13
C ILE A 6 27.29 -27.08 49.35
N LYS A 7 27.77 -27.40 48.13
CA LYS A 7 28.16 -26.35 47.17
C LYS A 7 26.97 -25.60 46.65
N PRO A 8 26.93 -24.27 46.67
CA PRO A 8 25.86 -23.51 46.05
C PRO A 8 25.97 -23.62 44.53
N ILE A 9 24.91 -24.18 43.91
CA ILE A 9 24.73 -24.16 42.46
C ILE A 9 24.33 -22.76 42.06
N LEU A 10 25.26 -22.03 41.43
CA LEU A 10 25.04 -20.73 40.83
C LEU A 10 24.14 -20.93 39.61
N ILE A 11 22.82 -20.71 39.75
CA ILE A 11 21.89 -20.66 38.62
C ILE A 11 22.15 -19.35 37.91
N SER A 12 22.94 -19.44 36.84
CA SER A 12 23.12 -18.33 35.91
C SER A 12 21.82 -18.17 35.12
N LEU A 13 21.02 -17.18 35.55
CA LEU A 13 19.83 -16.72 34.84
C LEU A 13 20.31 -16.06 33.55
N LEU A 14 20.34 -16.82 32.45
CA LEU A 14 20.55 -16.28 31.09
C LEU A 14 19.33 -15.41 30.76
N LEU A 15 19.47 -14.11 30.98
CA LEU A 15 18.63 -13.09 30.39
C LEU A 15 18.83 -13.13 28.88
N PHE A 16 18.02 -13.93 28.19
CA PHE A 16 17.88 -13.79 26.75
C PHE A 16 17.25 -12.40 26.51
N PRO A 17 17.92 -11.50 25.76
CA PRO A 17 17.22 -10.32 25.30
C PRO A 17 16.03 -10.82 24.46
N ALA A 18 14.82 -10.45 24.88
CA ALA A 18 13.64 -10.62 24.03
C ALA A 18 13.93 -9.76 22.79
N VAL A 19 14.33 -10.42 21.71
CA VAL A 19 14.35 -9.82 20.37
C VAL A 19 12.88 -9.60 20.08
N VAL A 20 12.43 -8.36 20.30
CA VAL A 20 11.13 -7.91 19.79
C VAL A 20 11.30 -7.90 18.29
N PHE A 21 10.91 -8.99 17.63
CA PHE A 21 10.64 -8.95 16.21
C PHE A 21 9.49 -7.95 16.07
N ALA A 22 9.74 -6.85 15.39
CA ALA A 22 8.67 -6.03 14.85
C ALA A 22 7.88 -7.01 13.96
N ASP A 23 6.68 -7.40 14.41
CA ASP A 23 5.84 -8.33 13.69
C ASP A 23 5.38 -7.65 12.40
N ASP A 24 6.09 -7.94 11.31
CA ASP A 24 5.61 -7.68 9.96
C ASP A 24 4.36 -8.53 9.78
N PHE A 25 3.21 -7.90 9.80
CA PHE A 25 1.94 -8.58 9.71
C PHE A 25 1.50 -8.67 8.25
N GLU A 26 1.26 -9.88 7.77
CA GLU A 26 0.78 -10.11 6.42
C GLU A 26 -0.72 -10.42 6.43
N LEU A 27 -1.48 -9.67 5.62
CA LEU A 27 -2.90 -9.90 5.37
C LEU A 27 -3.07 -10.44 3.95
N LEU A 28 -3.86 -11.49 3.81
CA LEU A 28 -4.35 -11.95 2.50
C LEU A 28 -5.80 -11.51 2.33
N CYS A 29 -6.05 -10.67 1.34
CA CYS A 29 -7.38 -10.13 1.07
C CYS A 29 -7.94 -10.76 -0.22
N GLN A 30 -9.08 -11.43 -0.11
CA GLN A 30 -9.81 -12.00 -1.24
C GLN A 30 -11.05 -11.15 -1.54
N GLY A 31 -11.26 -10.83 -2.81
CA GLY A 31 -12.38 -9.97 -3.21
C GLY A 31 -12.54 -9.84 -4.71
N GLU A 32 -13.26 -8.81 -5.09
CA GLU A 32 -13.54 -8.48 -6.48
C GLU A 32 -12.83 -7.17 -6.88
N GLU A 33 -12.15 -7.21 -8.02
CA GLU A 33 -11.61 -6.01 -8.68
C GLU A 33 -12.54 -5.64 -9.82
N ALA A 34 -13.11 -4.43 -9.79
CA ALA A 34 -13.88 -3.85 -10.87
C ALA A 34 -13.04 -2.81 -11.60
N LYS A 35 -12.85 -2.97 -12.92
CA LYS A 35 -12.15 -2.02 -13.77
C LYS A 35 -13.15 -1.27 -14.65
N TYR A 36 -12.99 0.05 -14.70
CA TYR A 36 -13.79 0.97 -15.49
C TYR A 36 -12.87 1.73 -16.44
N LEU A 37 -13.20 1.76 -17.72
CA LEU A 37 -12.55 2.60 -18.73
C LEU A 37 -13.35 3.90 -18.85
N GLU A 38 -12.69 5.07 -18.89
CA GLU A 38 -13.41 6.36 -18.97
C GLU A 38 -14.10 6.57 -20.32
N GLU A 39 -13.58 6.00 -21.39
CA GLU A 39 -14.18 6.12 -22.72
C GLU A 39 -15.49 5.35 -22.86
N ASP A 40 -15.70 4.33 -22.04
CA ASP A 40 -16.94 3.54 -22.02
C ASP A 40 -17.38 3.28 -20.59
N GLN A 41 -18.17 4.19 -20.03
CA GLN A 41 -18.69 4.09 -18.65
C GLN A 41 -19.57 2.84 -18.42
N ASN A 42 -20.00 2.18 -19.49
CA ASN A 42 -20.77 0.94 -19.41
C ASN A 42 -19.88 -0.31 -19.44
N SER A 43 -18.60 -0.20 -19.80
CA SER A 43 -17.67 -1.31 -19.78
C SER A 43 -17.11 -1.49 -18.37
N LYS A 44 -17.72 -2.39 -17.62
CA LYS A 44 -17.23 -2.83 -16.31
C LYS A 44 -16.74 -4.27 -16.44
N GLU A 45 -15.44 -4.46 -16.25
CA GLU A 45 -14.84 -5.77 -16.11
C GLU A 45 -14.70 -6.09 -14.61
N VAL A 46 -15.22 -7.23 -14.19
CA VAL A 46 -15.12 -7.70 -12.78
C VAL A 46 -14.35 -9.00 -12.75
N THR A 47 -13.30 -9.06 -11.92
CA THR A 47 -12.49 -10.26 -11.71
C THR A 47 -12.32 -10.55 -10.24
N THR A 48 -12.31 -11.82 -9.87
CA THR A 48 -11.93 -12.23 -8.52
C THR A 48 -10.42 -12.16 -8.37
N LYS A 49 -9.94 -11.56 -7.29
CA LYS A 49 -8.51 -11.36 -7.03
C LYS A 49 -8.17 -11.66 -5.57
N VAL A 50 -6.94 -12.15 -5.37
CA VAL A 50 -6.31 -12.23 -4.06
C VAL A 50 -5.13 -11.30 -4.05
N ILE A 51 -5.03 -10.44 -3.04
CA ILE A 51 -3.93 -9.51 -2.84
C ILE A 51 -3.27 -9.72 -1.48
N GLY A 52 -1.94 -9.61 -1.44
CA GLY A 52 -1.14 -9.62 -0.22
C GLY A 52 -0.88 -8.20 0.24
N ILE A 53 -1.03 -7.96 1.55
CA ILE A 53 -0.72 -6.71 2.20
C ILE A 53 0.25 -6.98 3.32
N GLN A 54 1.40 -6.31 3.29
CA GLN A 54 2.36 -6.32 4.38
C GLN A 54 2.21 -5.03 5.18
N LEU A 55 1.95 -5.16 6.47
CA LEU A 55 1.78 -4.04 7.39
C LEU A 55 3.06 -3.87 8.21
N TYR A 56 3.53 -2.63 8.28
CA TYR A 56 4.68 -2.20 9.06
C TYR A 56 4.26 -1.12 10.05
N GLU A 57 5.13 -0.75 10.96
CA GLU A 57 4.85 0.33 11.91
C GLU A 57 4.65 1.67 11.19
N GLU A 58 5.48 1.98 10.20
CA GLU A 58 5.51 3.27 9.51
C GLU A 58 4.84 3.27 8.14
N GLY A 59 4.21 2.17 7.73
CA GLY A 59 3.61 2.08 6.41
C GLY A 59 3.02 0.72 6.08
N MET A 60 2.68 0.54 4.82
CA MET A 60 2.20 -0.74 4.29
C MET A 60 2.70 -0.95 2.87
N ARG A 61 2.75 -2.20 2.44
CA ARG A 61 3.03 -2.59 1.07
C ARG A 61 1.85 -3.39 0.52
N ILE A 62 1.36 -3.03 -0.65
CA ILE A 62 0.28 -3.72 -1.34
C ILE A 62 0.66 -3.88 -2.82
N ASP A 63 0.61 -5.11 -3.34
CA ASP A 63 0.92 -5.43 -4.74
C ASP A 63 2.29 -4.85 -5.20
N GLY A 64 3.29 -4.83 -4.28
CA GLY A 64 4.61 -4.27 -4.52
C GLY A 64 4.77 -2.77 -4.30
N GLU A 65 3.67 -2.03 -4.17
CA GLU A 65 3.66 -0.59 -3.98
C GLU A 65 3.71 -0.21 -2.50
N TRP A 66 4.56 0.76 -2.17
CA TRP A 66 4.81 1.20 -0.81
C TRP A 66 3.95 2.43 -0.45
N PHE A 67 3.36 2.42 0.74
CA PHE A 67 2.56 3.50 1.32
C PHE A 67 3.13 3.84 2.70
N ASP A 68 3.69 5.03 2.83
CA ASP A 68 4.24 5.59 4.07
C ASP A 68 3.93 7.10 4.14
N ASN A 69 4.60 7.86 5.00
CA ASN A 69 4.44 9.32 5.10
C ASN A 69 5.60 10.08 4.46
N LYS A 70 6.17 9.55 3.38
CA LYS A 70 7.27 10.20 2.65
C LYS A 70 6.73 10.79 1.35
N SER A 71 7.29 11.92 0.98
CA SER A 71 7.04 12.59 -0.28
C SER A 71 8.35 12.79 -1.01
N ASP A 72 8.32 12.68 -2.33
CA ASP A 72 9.45 12.93 -3.19
C ASP A 72 9.00 13.86 -4.31
N LEU A 73 9.69 14.96 -4.48
CA LEU A 73 9.35 16.02 -5.41
C LEU A 73 10.59 16.47 -6.19
N THR A 74 10.51 16.37 -7.51
CA THR A 74 11.43 16.97 -8.45
C THR A 74 10.66 17.81 -9.46
N GLU A 75 11.34 18.50 -10.40
CA GLU A 75 10.69 19.31 -11.41
C GLU A 75 9.69 18.54 -12.28
N ASP A 76 10.01 17.28 -12.62
CA ASP A 76 9.20 16.43 -13.50
C ASP A 76 8.46 15.29 -12.80
N TYR A 77 8.60 15.21 -11.48
CA TYR A 77 8.14 14.07 -10.71
C TYR A 77 7.60 14.49 -9.35
N LEU A 78 6.40 14.04 -9.05
CA LEU A 78 5.76 14.19 -7.75
C LEU A 78 5.32 12.82 -7.24
N LEU A 79 5.74 12.47 -6.04
CA LEU A 79 5.22 11.33 -5.30
C LEU A 79 4.88 11.76 -3.88
N GLU A 80 3.60 11.81 -3.57
CA GLU A 80 3.08 12.05 -2.24
C GLU A 80 2.50 10.76 -1.70
N ARG A 81 2.83 10.43 -0.47
CA ARG A 81 2.33 9.25 0.23
C ARG A 81 1.83 9.64 1.61
N SER A 82 0.79 8.97 2.05
CA SER A 82 0.28 9.10 3.41
C SER A 82 -0.12 7.74 3.96
N TYR A 83 0.11 7.55 5.24
CA TYR A 83 -0.26 6.36 5.98
C TYR A 83 -0.73 6.74 7.38
N VAL A 84 -1.92 6.30 7.74
CA VAL A 84 -2.50 6.52 9.07
C VAL A 84 -3.07 5.20 9.55
N LYS A 85 -2.57 4.70 10.66
CA LYS A 85 -3.07 3.52 11.36
C LYS A 85 -3.71 3.94 12.68
N SER A 86 -4.98 3.61 12.84
CA SER A 86 -5.73 3.80 14.08
C SER A 86 -6.13 2.45 14.66
N LYS A 87 -6.86 2.46 15.76
CA LYS A 87 -7.30 1.24 16.46
C LYS A 87 -8.25 0.37 15.64
N ASP A 88 -9.04 0.98 14.76
CA ASP A 88 -10.12 0.38 13.99
C ASP A 88 -9.95 0.48 12.47
N LYS A 89 -8.98 1.25 12.01
CA LYS A 89 -8.85 1.60 10.60
C LYS A 89 -7.42 1.90 10.18
N ILE A 90 -7.08 1.46 8.96
CA ILE A 90 -5.88 1.87 8.25
C ILE A 90 -6.32 2.63 7.01
N ILE A 91 -5.75 3.82 6.80
CA ILE A 91 -5.95 4.61 5.59
C ILE A 91 -4.57 4.91 5.03
N ALA A 92 -4.38 4.58 3.76
CA ALA A 92 -3.17 4.90 3.04
C ALA A 92 -3.52 5.50 1.68
N ALA A 93 -2.71 6.45 1.23
CA ALA A 93 -2.88 7.05 -0.08
C ALA A 93 -1.53 7.30 -0.73
N ARG A 94 -1.53 7.27 -2.05
CA ARG A 94 -0.39 7.60 -2.88
C ARG A 94 -0.87 8.40 -4.08
N ASN A 95 -0.24 9.54 -4.30
CA ASN A 95 -0.44 10.39 -5.46
C ASN A 95 0.88 10.49 -6.21
N PHE A 96 0.90 10.02 -7.44
CA PHE A 96 2.06 10.03 -8.33
C PHE A 96 1.74 10.83 -9.57
N SER A 97 2.63 11.72 -9.94
CA SER A 97 2.53 12.47 -11.20
C SER A 97 3.93 12.60 -11.82
N THR A 98 4.02 12.41 -13.12
CA THR A 98 5.25 12.65 -13.87
C THR A 98 4.94 13.27 -15.21
N ASN A 99 5.83 14.15 -15.68
CA ASN A 99 5.85 14.69 -17.04
C ASN A 99 6.99 14.02 -17.81
N ALA A 100 6.74 13.62 -19.02
CA ALA A 100 7.74 13.03 -19.90
C ALA A 100 7.56 13.51 -21.35
N LEU A 101 8.66 13.72 -22.05
CA LEU A 101 8.64 13.96 -23.49
C LEU A 101 8.71 12.59 -24.21
N ILE A 102 7.67 12.23 -24.93
CA ILE A 102 7.57 10.96 -25.66
C ILE A 102 7.23 11.28 -27.12
N ALA A 103 8.14 10.99 -28.03
CA ALA A 103 7.95 11.26 -29.48
C ALA A 103 7.48 12.71 -29.75
N ASP A 104 8.18 13.68 -29.17
CA ASP A 104 7.92 15.12 -29.25
C ASP A 104 6.57 15.59 -28.65
N ARG A 105 5.95 14.74 -27.84
CA ARG A 105 4.73 15.06 -27.07
C ARG A 105 5.03 15.18 -25.59
N GLU A 106 4.53 16.22 -24.97
CA GLU A 106 4.56 16.35 -23.50
C GLU A 106 3.41 15.53 -22.90
N ILE A 107 3.77 14.41 -22.26
CA ILE A 107 2.81 13.49 -21.68
C ILE A 107 2.86 13.59 -20.16
N LYS A 108 1.74 13.95 -19.57
CA LYS A 108 1.52 13.87 -18.11
C LYS A 108 0.87 12.55 -17.75
N THR A 109 1.47 11.82 -16.81
CA THR A 109 0.91 10.61 -16.22
C THR A 109 0.56 10.88 -14.77
N ILE A 110 -0.66 10.55 -14.37
CA ILE A 110 -1.17 10.70 -13.00
C ILE A 110 -1.67 9.33 -12.53
N LYS A 111 -1.23 8.91 -11.33
CA LYS A 111 -1.73 7.71 -10.64
C LYS A 111 -2.15 8.11 -9.24
N ILE A 112 -3.32 7.68 -8.83
CA ILE A 112 -3.85 7.93 -7.49
C ILE A 112 -4.29 6.59 -6.93
N ASP A 113 -3.71 6.21 -5.80
CA ASP A 113 -4.07 5.04 -5.03
C ASP A 113 -4.64 5.47 -3.68
N LYS A 114 -5.73 4.87 -3.26
CA LYS A 114 -6.28 5.01 -1.92
C LYS A 114 -6.68 3.65 -1.39
N VAL A 115 -6.17 3.30 -0.23
CA VAL A 115 -6.48 2.06 0.48
C VAL A 115 -7.15 2.41 1.80
N GLU A 116 -8.21 1.69 2.11
CA GLU A 116 -8.92 1.77 3.37
C GLU A 116 -9.21 0.36 3.87
N ILE A 117 -8.67 0.01 5.06
CA ILE A 117 -8.89 -1.27 5.71
C ILE A 117 -9.61 -1.00 7.03
N ASN A 118 -10.78 -1.61 7.19
CA ASN A 118 -11.48 -1.63 8.46
C ASN A 118 -11.01 -2.85 9.26
N ILE A 119 -10.29 -2.61 10.36
CA ILE A 119 -9.69 -3.67 11.18
C ILE A 119 -10.76 -4.49 11.92
N LEU A 120 -11.89 -3.87 12.27
CA LEU A 120 -12.96 -4.54 13.02
C LEU A 120 -13.76 -5.53 12.16
N THR A 121 -13.94 -5.21 10.88
CA THR A 121 -14.71 -6.03 9.93
C THR A 121 -13.84 -6.77 8.93
N ASN A 122 -12.52 -6.51 8.95
CA ASN A 122 -11.55 -7.03 7.99
C ASN A 122 -11.85 -6.65 6.52
N ASN A 123 -12.70 -5.66 6.30
CA ASN A 123 -13.01 -5.21 4.94
C ASN A 123 -11.93 -4.29 4.40
N ILE A 124 -11.64 -4.45 3.12
CA ILE A 124 -10.75 -3.57 2.36
C ILE A 124 -11.48 -2.92 1.21
N LEU A 125 -11.18 -1.65 0.97
CA LEU A 125 -11.44 -0.92 -0.25
C LEU A 125 -10.13 -0.34 -0.77
N TRP A 126 -9.72 -0.73 -1.97
CA TRP A 126 -8.57 -0.15 -2.67
C TRP A 126 -9.04 0.44 -4.00
N THR A 127 -8.88 1.74 -4.13
CA THR A 127 -9.18 2.48 -5.36
C THR A 127 -7.87 2.86 -6.04
N HIS A 128 -7.74 2.54 -7.31
CA HIS A 128 -6.64 2.93 -8.17
C HIS A 128 -7.19 3.69 -9.38
N ALA A 129 -6.74 4.92 -9.58
CA ALA A 129 -7.04 5.73 -10.75
C ALA A 129 -5.75 6.01 -11.53
N PHE A 130 -5.83 5.89 -12.83
CA PHE A 130 -4.75 6.19 -13.76
C PHE A 130 -5.25 7.11 -14.85
N ASN A 131 -4.49 8.17 -15.14
CA ASN A 131 -4.77 9.10 -16.23
C ASN A 131 -3.47 9.45 -16.97
N ARG A 132 -3.54 9.47 -18.28
CA ARG A 132 -2.47 9.93 -19.17
C ARG A 132 -3.02 11.00 -20.10
N VAL A 133 -2.41 12.18 -20.05
CA VAL A 133 -2.86 13.38 -20.76
C VAL A 133 -1.75 13.87 -21.67
N ASP A 134 -2.09 14.20 -22.91
CA ASP A 134 -1.22 14.92 -23.85
C ASP A 134 -1.36 16.43 -23.61
N LYS A 135 -0.26 17.06 -23.23
CA LYS A 135 -0.16 18.52 -22.95
C LYS A 135 0.48 19.30 -24.08
N THR A 136 0.83 18.65 -25.17
CA THR A 136 1.55 19.29 -26.29
C THR A 136 0.78 20.44 -26.89
N ASN A 137 -0.57 20.38 -26.85
CA ASN A 137 -1.46 21.42 -27.36
C ASN A 137 -2.17 22.14 -26.21
N ILE A 138 -2.70 23.34 -26.50
CA ILE A 138 -3.46 24.17 -25.53
C ILE A 138 -4.68 23.40 -24.97
N ASP A 139 -5.27 22.53 -25.77
CA ASP A 139 -6.34 21.61 -25.32
C ASP A 139 -5.72 20.33 -24.81
N GLU A 140 -5.73 20.15 -23.48
CA GLU A 140 -5.27 18.90 -22.86
C GLU A 140 -6.19 17.75 -23.29
N ASN A 141 -5.63 16.77 -24.01
CA ASN A 141 -6.39 15.59 -24.46
C ASN A 141 -6.07 14.36 -23.60
N THR A 142 -7.06 13.76 -23.00
CA THR A 142 -6.91 12.46 -22.35
C THR A 142 -6.60 11.39 -23.39
N ILE A 143 -5.42 10.76 -23.28
CA ILE A 143 -5.03 9.66 -24.16
C ILE A 143 -5.60 8.35 -23.63
N TYR A 144 -5.58 8.17 -22.31
CA TYR A 144 -6.01 6.93 -21.66
C TYR A 144 -6.29 7.18 -20.18
N ALA A 145 -7.45 6.74 -19.74
CA ALA A 145 -7.81 6.80 -18.34
C ALA A 145 -8.58 5.55 -17.91
N PHE A 146 -8.33 5.07 -16.72
CA PHE A 146 -9.12 4.00 -16.10
C PHE A 146 -9.16 4.14 -14.58
N ARG A 147 -10.16 3.52 -13.99
CA ARG A 147 -10.28 3.32 -12.54
C ARG A 147 -10.46 1.84 -12.24
N LYS A 148 -9.81 1.40 -11.17
CA LYS A 148 -10.03 0.08 -10.58
C LYS A 148 -10.46 0.24 -9.13
N ASN A 149 -11.43 -0.54 -8.72
CA ASN A 149 -11.84 -0.63 -7.33
C ASN A 149 -11.75 -2.11 -6.93
N PHE A 150 -10.95 -2.40 -5.93
CA PHE A 150 -10.94 -3.71 -5.28
C PHE A 150 -11.69 -3.62 -3.96
N THR A 151 -12.64 -4.53 -3.76
CA THR A 151 -13.36 -4.70 -2.50
C THR A 151 -13.24 -6.14 -2.05
N GLY A 152 -12.89 -6.36 -0.79
CA GLY A 152 -12.64 -7.70 -0.30
C GLY A 152 -12.63 -7.82 1.21
N ILE A 153 -12.31 -9.03 1.66
CA ILE A 153 -12.16 -9.37 3.07
C ILE A 153 -10.74 -9.88 3.26
N CYS A 154 -10.07 -9.37 4.28
CA CYS A 154 -8.71 -9.75 4.67
C CYS A 154 -8.71 -10.78 5.81
N LYS A 155 -7.72 -11.66 5.82
CA LYS A 155 -7.51 -12.67 6.87
C LYS A 155 -6.06 -12.74 7.25
#